data_4a7f79ae3328e8832c0b5ed4e668e798
#
_entry.id   4a7f79ae3328e8832c0b5ed4e668e798
#
_cell.length_a   1.000
_cell.length_b   1.000
_cell.length_c   1.000
_cell.angle_alpha   90.00
_cell.angle_beta   90.00
_cell.angle_gamma   90.00
#
_symmetry.space_group_name_H-M   'P 1'
#
loop_
_entity.id
_entity.type
_entity.pdbx_description
1 polymer ?
#
loop_
_entity_poly.entity_id
_entity_poly.type
_entity_poly.pdbx_seq_one_letter_code
_entity_poly.pdbx_strand_id
1 'polypeptide(L)'
;MAPGQQIEELAVLSQRIAALEAQVESLQRAEDQQFRHMADQAPFPIWCSGTDAMRNFVNHAWLEFRGREAEQELGSGWTDGLHPDDRNLCVETYIKAFTSRQPFHSQYRLQRADGSYTWVEDNATPRNLVDGSFAGYLGTVIDIADRKRGTFTPDEESLRLVFALTERERQVLVLIAEGKSTKEAAARLGISYKTADSHRSRILEKLGVHETASMVRYAIRAGLIQP
;
A
#
# COMPACT_ATOMS: atom_id res chain seq x y z
N MET A 1 -57.30 -8.57 -18.59
CA MET A 1 -56.97 -8.11 -17.23
C MET A 1 -57.72 -6.80 -16.97
N ALA A 2 -58.35 -6.66 -15.82
CA ALA A 2 -59.07 -5.42 -15.50
C ALA A 2 -58.03 -4.29 -15.19
N PRO A 3 -58.34 -3.04 -15.60
CA PRO A 3 -57.39 -1.92 -15.42
C PRO A 3 -56.97 -1.71 -13.94
N GLY A 4 -57.78 -2.09 -12.98
CA GLY A 4 -57.45 -2.03 -11.55
C GLY A 4 -56.38 -2.99 -11.09
N GLN A 5 -56.32 -4.19 -11.64
CA GLN A 5 -55.29 -5.19 -11.32
C GLN A 5 -53.90 -4.76 -11.82
N GLN A 6 -53.79 -4.11 -12.98
CA GLN A 6 -52.54 -3.58 -13.50
C GLN A 6 -51.98 -2.44 -12.65
N ILE A 7 -52.82 -1.59 -12.11
CA ILE A 7 -52.41 -0.48 -11.20
C ILE A 7 -51.87 -1.07 -9.90
N GLU A 8 -52.50 -2.08 -9.33
CA GLU A 8 -52.06 -2.75 -8.10
C GLU A 8 -50.73 -3.50 -8.26
N GLU A 9 -50.56 -4.22 -9.37
CA GLU A 9 -49.27 -4.85 -9.72
C GLU A 9 -48.15 -3.83 -9.89
N LEU A 10 -48.39 -2.70 -10.56
CA LEU A 10 -47.42 -1.64 -10.72
C LEU A 10 -47.01 -1.02 -9.38
N ALA A 11 -47.98 -0.82 -8.48
CA ALA A 11 -47.71 -0.30 -7.14
C ALA A 11 -46.80 -1.27 -6.32
N VAL A 12 -47.11 -2.57 -6.36
CA VAL A 12 -46.30 -3.60 -5.70
C VAL A 12 -44.89 -3.66 -6.28
N LEU A 13 -44.75 -3.60 -7.62
CA LEU A 13 -43.44 -3.58 -8.27
C LEU A 13 -42.63 -2.35 -7.90
N SER A 14 -43.26 -1.17 -7.87
CA SER A 14 -42.61 0.09 -7.48
C SER A 14 -42.11 0.02 -6.03
N GLN A 15 -42.88 -0.53 -5.10
CA GLN A 15 -42.47 -0.72 -3.71
C GLN A 15 -41.30 -1.69 -3.61
N ARG A 16 -41.28 -2.76 -4.43
CA ARG A 16 -40.22 -3.74 -4.43
C ARG A 16 -38.92 -3.20 -5.01
N ILE A 17 -39.00 -2.37 -6.04
CA ILE A 17 -37.86 -1.63 -6.62
C ILE A 17 -37.27 -0.71 -5.55
N ALA A 18 -38.07 0.13 -4.91
CA ALA A 18 -37.59 1.03 -3.86
C ALA A 18 -36.94 0.29 -2.68
N ALA A 19 -37.50 -0.86 -2.28
CA ALA A 19 -36.89 -1.70 -1.23
C ALA A 19 -35.54 -2.30 -1.65
N LEU A 20 -35.41 -2.75 -2.90
CA LEU A 20 -34.14 -3.28 -3.44
C LEU A 20 -33.10 -2.17 -3.59
N GLU A 21 -33.49 -0.99 -4.05
CA GLU A 21 -32.59 0.17 -4.14
C GLU A 21 -32.05 0.56 -2.76
N ALA A 22 -32.91 0.64 -1.74
CA ALA A 22 -32.50 0.90 -0.37
C ALA A 22 -31.55 -0.19 0.19
N GLN A 23 -31.78 -1.45 -0.16
CA GLN A 23 -30.93 -2.56 0.24
C GLN A 23 -29.56 -2.47 -0.45
N VAL A 24 -29.49 -2.17 -1.74
CA VAL A 24 -28.25 -1.95 -2.49
C VAL A 24 -27.44 -0.80 -1.89
N GLU A 25 -28.08 0.34 -1.63
CA GLU A 25 -27.43 1.47 -0.96
C GLU A 25 -26.87 1.11 0.43
N SER A 26 -27.61 0.32 1.20
CA SER A 26 -27.16 -0.13 2.52
C SER A 26 -25.93 -1.02 2.42
N LEU A 27 -25.90 -1.96 1.46
CA LEU A 27 -24.74 -2.83 1.23
C LEU A 27 -23.51 -2.04 0.75
N GLN A 28 -23.71 -1.11 -0.17
CA GLN A 28 -22.63 -0.23 -0.65
C GLN A 28 -22.02 0.62 0.47
N ARG A 29 -22.86 1.15 1.36
CA ARG A 29 -22.38 1.90 2.55
C ARG A 29 -21.59 1.00 3.50
N ALA A 30 -22.04 -0.25 3.70
CA ALA A 30 -21.33 -1.19 4.57
C ALA A 30 -19.97 -1.58 3.99
N GLU A 31 -19.88 -1.81 2.68
CA GLU A 31 -18.62 -2.10 1.98
C GLU A 31 -17.65 -0.91 2.05
N ASP A 32 -18.14 0.33 1.83
CA ASP A 32 -17.32 1.54 1.93
C ASP A 32 -16.79 1.75 3.36
N GLN A 33 -17.63 1.53 4.38
CA GLN A 33 -17.22 1.60 5.78
C GLN A 33 -16.17 0.54 6.13
N GLN A 34 -16.32 -0.67 5.62
CA GLN A 34 -15.35 -1.75 5.84
C GLN A 34 -14.00 -1.43 5.18
N PHE A 35 -14.03 -0.92 3.95
CA PHE A 35 -12.83 -0.46 3.26
C PHE A 35 -12.12 0.66 4.06
N ARG A 36 -12.84 1.70 4.48
CA ARG A 36 -12.29 2.80 5.28
C ARG A 36 -11.65 2.30 6.56
N HIS A 37 -12.34 1.43 7.28
CA HIS A 37 -11.82 0.85 8.52
C HIS A 37 -10.53 0.05 8.29
N MET A 38 -10.45 -0.75 7.23
CA MET A 38 -9.21 -1.48 6.89
C MET A 38 -8.08 -0.53 6.47
N ALA A 39 -8.38 0.49 5.67
CA ALA A 39 -7.40 1.46 5.22
C ALA A 39 -6.83 2.29 6.38
N ASP A 40 -7.65 2.61 7.39
CA ASP A 40 -7.22 3.34 8.59
C ASP A 40 -6.29 2.52 9.51
N GLN A 41 -6.29 1.20 9.39
CA GLN A 41 -5.35 0.35 10.11
C GLN A 41 -3.97 0.24 9.42
N ALA A 42 -3.83 0.73 8.20
CA ALA A 42 -2.56 0.71 7.50
C ALA A 42 -1.58 1.73 8.12
N PRO A 43 -0.31 1.33 8.39
CA PRO A 43 0.68 2.21 9.03
C PRO A 43 1.32 3.21 8.05
N PHE A 44 0.75 3.42 6.90
CA PHE A 44 1.24 4.32 5.86
C PHE A 44 0.09 5.07 5.18
N PRO A 45 0.36 6.28 4.65
CA PRO A 45 -0.63 7.08 3.95
C PRO A 45 -1.25 6.37 2.74
N ILE A 46 -2.59 6.32 2.72
CA ILE A 46 -3.41 5.81 1.61
C ILE A 46 -4.35 6.91 1.13
N TRP A 47 -4.55 6.98 -0.18
CA TRP A 47 -5.51 7.87 -0.79
C TRP A 47 -6.28 7.21 -1.92
N CYS A 48 -7.51 7.68 -2.18
CA CYS A 48 -8.29 7.31 -3.36
C CYS A 48 -8.75 8.55 -4.11
N SER A 49 -8.97 8.38 -5.42
CA SER A 49 -9.68 9.37 -6.23
C SER A 49 -10.94 8.76 -6.87
N GLY A 50 -11.84 9.63 -7.27
CA GLY A 50 -12.99 9.29 -8.10
C GLY A 50 -12.65 9.27 -9.59
N THR A 51 -13.70 9.16 -10.41
CA THR A 51 -13.61 9.20 -11.88
C THR A 51 -13.36 10.59 -12.43
N ASP A 52 -13.38 11.59 -11.60
CA ASP A 52 -13.10 13.01 -11.85
C ASP A 52 -11.66 13.42 -11.57
N ALA A 53 -10.78 12.46 -11.22
CA ALA A 53 -9.42 12.66 -10.76
C ALA A 53 -9.29 13.40 -9.41
N MET A 54 -10.39 13.69 -8.74
CA MET A 54 -10.39 14.36 -7.44
C MET A 54 -10.24 13.34 -6.31
N ARG A 55 -9.46 13.68 -5.28
CA ARG A 55 -9.37 12.83 -4.09
C ARG A 55 -10.71 12.79 -3.35
N ASN A 56 -11.18 11.61 -3.05
CA ASN A 56 -12.43 11.37 -2.32
C ASN A 56 -12.21 10.58 -1.01
N PHE A 57 -11.00 10.13 -0.76
CA PHE A 57 -10.63 9.45 0.48
C PHE A 57 -9.15 9.61 0.77
N VAL A 58 -8.83 9.80 2.05
CA VAL A 58 -7.49 9.67 2.66
C VAL A 58 -7.65 8.94 3.99
N ASN A 59 -6.69 8.10 4.36
CA ASN A 59 -6.73 7.37 5.63
C ASN A 59 -6.14 8.18 6.79
N HIS A 60 -6.28 7.65 8.00
CA HIS A 60 -5.77 8.27 9.23
C HIS A 60 -4.25 8.55 9.17
N ALA A 61 -3.45 7.60 8.64
CA ALA A 61 -2.01 7.79 8.48
C ALA A 61 -1.64 8.96 7.54
N TRP A 62 -2.47 9.24 6.52
CA TRP A 62 -2.31 10.44 5.69
C TRP A 62 -2.52 11.71 6.51
N LEU A 63 -3.60 11.76 7.32
CA LEU A 63 -3.95 12.93 8.13
C LEU A 63 -2.91 13.19 9.22
N GLU A 64 -2.42 12.15 9.88
CA GLU A 64 -1.30 12.26 10.83
C GLU A 64 -0.02 12.79 10.16
N PHE A 65 0.32 12.25 8.98
CA PHE A 65 1.51 12.69 8.23
C PHE A 65 1.41 14.17 7.85
N ARG A 66 0.24 14.63 7.41
CA ARG A 66 -0.02 15.98 6.95
C ARG A 66 -0.34 16.97 8.08
N GLY A 67 -0.87 16.50 9.20
CA GLY A 67 -1.37 17.35 10.30
C GLY A 67 -2.55 18.24 9.88
N ARG A 68 -3.39 17.77 8.95
CA ARG A 68 -4.53 18.50 8.42
C ARG A 68 -5.81 17.67 8.50
N GLU A 69 -6.95 18.35 8.47
CA GLU A 69 -8.26 17.70 8.44
C GLU A 69 -8.56 17.11 7.05
N ALA A 70 -9.42 16.08 7.01
CA ALA A 70 -9.75 15.37 5.78
C ALA A 70 -10.30 16.30 4.69
N GLU A 71 -11.17 17.23 5.04
CA GLU A 71 -11.80 18.19 4.13
C GLU A 71 -10.77 19.06 3.38
N GLN A 72 -9.63 19.31 4.01
CA GLN A 72 -8.53 20.09 3.43
C GLN A 72 -7.68 19.28 2.44
N GLU A 73 -7.72 17.95 2.53
CA GLU A 73 -6.93 17.03 1.68
C GLU A 73 -7.75 16.46 0.51
N LEU A 74 -9.10 16.53 0.59
CA LEU A 74 -9.98 16.07 -0.46
C LEU A 74 -10.00 17.01 -1.68
N GLY A 75 -10.57 16.52 -2.78
CA GLY A 75 -10.57 17.25 -4.05
C GLY A 75 -9.17 17.48 -4.57
N SER A 76 -8.82 18.73 -4.80
CA SER A 76 -7.46 19.18 -5.19
C SER A 76 -6.62 19.62 -3.98
N GLY A 77 -7.14 19.61 -2.76
CA GLY A 77 -6.49 20.18 -1.57
C GLY A 77 -5.14 19.54 -1.21
N TRP A 78 -4.94 18.27 -1.57
CA TRP A 78 -3.65 17.59 -1.39
C TRP A 78 -2.48 18.31 -2.10
N THR A 79 -2.77 19.04 -3.18
CA THR A 79 -1.74 19.75 -3.95
C THR A 79 -1.12 20.92 -3.18
N ASP A 80 -1.79 21.41 -2.13
CA ASP A 80 -1.27 22.48 -1.26
C ASP A 80 -0.05 22.02 -0.44
N GLY A 81 0.06 20.71 -0.23
CA GLY A 81 1.21 20.11 0.44
C GLY A 81 2.42 19.85 -0.45
N LEU A 82 2.28 19.95 -1.75
CA LEU A 82 3.40 19.75 -2.67
C LEU A 82 4.39 20.91 -2.58
N HIS A 83 5.68 20.58 -2.62
CA HIS A 83 6.70 21.62 -2.75
C HIS A 83 6.47 22.44 -4.04
N PRO A 84 6.60 23.77 -3.99
CA PRO A 84 6.32 24.63 -5.16
C PRO A 84 7.01 24.19 -6.45
N ASP A 85 8.28 23.78 -6.37
CA ASP A 85 9.05 23.34 -7.55
C ASP A 85 8.55 22.02 -8.14
N ASP A 86 7.92 21.15 -7.32
CA ASP A 86 7.52 19.80 -7.72
C ASP A 86 6.05 19.76 -8.16
N ARG A 87 5.25 20.78 -7.78
CA ARG A 87 3.79 20.81 -7.92
C ARG A 87 3.32 20.55 -9.35
N ASN A 88 3.85 21.33 -10.29
CA ASN A 88 3.41 21.25 -11.70
C ASN A 88 3.71 19.87 -12.28
N LEU A 89 4.94 19.38 -12.10
CA LEU A 89 5.35 18.08 -12.64
C LEU A 89 4.55 16.92 -12.01
N CYS A 90 4.31 16.98 -10.71
CA CYS A 90 3.53 15.96 -10.01
C CYS A 90 2.09 15.89 -10.54
N VAL A 91 1.42 17.06 -10.65
CA VAL A 91 0.04 17.14 -11.13
C VAL A 91 -0.06 16.69 -12.60
N GLU A 92 0.85 17.16 -13.47
CA GLU A 92 0.89 16.74 -14.87
C GLU A 92 1.08 15.24 -15.01
N THR A 93 2.00 14.66 -14.23
CA THR A 93 2.26 13.21 -14.23
C THR A 93 1.03 12.42 -13.79
N TYR A 94 0.35 12.88 -12.72
CA TYR A 94 -0.88 12.27 -12.25
C TYR A 94 -1.99 12.32 -13.30
N ILE A 95 -2.27 13.49 -13.88
CA ILE A 95 -3.32 13.65 -14.92
C ILE A 95 -3.02 12.82 -16.16
N LYS A 96 -1.76 12.73 -16.56
CA LYS A 96 -1.36 11.85 -17.69
C LYS A 96 -1.63 10.39 -17.39
N ALA A 97 -1.23 9.89 -16.22
CA ALA A 97 -1.49 8.52 -15.79
C ALA A 97 -3.02 8.26 -15.71
N PHE A 98 -3.75 9.19 -15.12
CA PHE A 98 -5.21 9.14 -14.98
C PHE A 98 -5.92 9.04 -16.33
N THR A 99 -5.57 9.91 -17.28
CA THR A 99 -6.17 9.94 -18.62
C THR A 99 -5.89 8.65 -19.41
N SER A 100 -4.68 8.10 -19.26
CA SER A 100 -4.30 6.85 -19.93
C SER A 100 -4.68 5.59 -19.15
N ARG A 101 -5.22 5.73 -17.93
CA ARG A 101 -5.55 4.64 -17.00
C ARG A 101 -4.37 3.70 -16.76
N GLN A 102 -3.16 4.28 -16.64
CA GLN A 102 -1.93 3.56 -16.37
C GLN A 102 -1.53 3.75 -14.90
N PRO A 103 -0.76 2.82 -14.31
CA PRO A 103 -0.20 3.02 -12.98
C PRO A 103 0.55 4.35 -12.90
N PHE A 104 0.38 5.04 -11.76
CA PHE A 104 1.08 6.27 -11.44
C PHE A 104 2.24 5.96 -10.48
N HIS A 105 3.39 6.48 -10.79
CA HIS A 105 4.56 6.45 -9.92
C HIS A 105 5.26 7.79 -9.99
N SER A 106 5.49 8.42 -8.83
CA SER A 106 6.18 9.70 -8.75
C SER A 106 6.91 9.87 -7.43
N GLN A 107 8.02 10.60 -7.45
CA GLN A 107 8.71 11.04 -6.25
C GLN A 107 8.69 12.56 -6.21
N TYR A 108 8.25 13.12 -5.08
CA TYR A 108 8.14 14.55 -4.89
C TYR A 108 8.30 14.91 -3.41
N ARG A 109 8.48 16.20 -3.12
CA ARG A 109 8.53 16.71 -1.75
C ARG A 109 7.14 17.05 -1.27
N LEU A 110 6.75 16.43 -0.14
CA LEU A 110 5.45 16.63 0.52
C LEU A 110 5.66 17.22 1.91
N GLN A 111 4.84 18.20 2.26
CA GLN A 111 4.89 18.88 3.55
C GLN A 111 4.33 17.97 4.66
N ARG A 112 5.04 17.86 5.76
CA ARG A 112 4.64 17.17 6.98
C ARG A 112 3.82 18.07 7.90
N ALA A 113 3.29 17.49 8.98
CA ALA A 113 2.54 18.20 10.03
C ALA A 113 3.34 19.32 10.70
N ASP A 114 4.66 19.20 10.80
CA ASP A 114 5.56 20.21 11.38
C ASP A 114 5.94 21.34 10.39
N GLY A 115 5.38 21.32 9.18
CA GLY A 115 5.65 22.29 8.11
C GLY A 115 6.91 21.99 7.29
N SER A 116 7.75 21.01 7.69
CA SER A 116 8.92 20.61 6.92
C SER A 116 8.53 19.83 5.67
N TYR A 117 9.40 19.85 4.64
CA TYR A 117 9.24 19.04 3.44
C TYR A 117 10.08 17.77 3.53
N THR A 118 9.48 16.64 3.17
CA THR A 118 10.19 15.37 3.03
C THR A 118 9.99 14.78 1.64
N TRP A 119 10.94 13.98 1.17
CA TRP A 119 10.77 13.21 -0.05
C TRP A 119 9.85 12.03 0.19
N VAL A 120 8.86 11.91 -0.67
CA VAL A 120 7.94 10.77 -0.68
C VAL A 120 7.94 10.09 -2.04
N GLU A 121 7.58 8.82 -2.03
CA GLU A 121 7.28 8.01 -3.20
C GLU A 121 5.80 7.67 -3.20
N ASP A 122 5.11 8.09 -4.23
CA ASP A 122 3.67 7.87 -4.42
C ASP A 122 3.45 6.86 -5.54
N ASN A 123 2.83 5.75 -5.19
CA ASN A 123 2.48 4.68 -6.11
C ASN A 123 0.97 4.52 -6.13
N ALA A 124 0.36 4.59 -7.31
CA ALA A 124 -1.07 4.40 -7.45
C ALA A 124 -1.44 3.56 -8.67
N THR A 125 -2.53 2.84 -8.55
CA THR A 125 -3.07 2.00 -9.61
C THR A 125 -4.52 2.36 -9.92
N PRO A 126 -4.95 2.19 -11.19
CA PRO A 126 -6.36 2.30 -11.54
C PRO A 126 -7.20 1.29 -10.74
N ARG A 127 -8.32 1.74 -10.23
CA ARG A 127 -9.31 0.93 -9.54
C ARG A 127 -10.54 0.75 -10.42
N ASN A 128 -11.03 -0.46 -10.48
CA ASN A 128 -12.27 -0.80 -11.20
C ASN A 128 -13.33 -1.32 -10.23
N LEU A 129 -14.59 -1.10 -10.57
CA LEU A 129 -15.74 -1.76 -9.92
C LEU A 129 -15.81 -3.24 -10.33
N VAL A 130 -16.71 -3.98 -9.71
CA VAL A 130 -16.94 -5.41 -9.99
C VAL A 130 -17.38 -5.67 -11.44
N ASP A 131 -18.08 -4.70 -12.05
CA ASP A 131 -18.49 -4.73 -13.45
C ASP A 131 -17.37 -4.37 -14.45
N GLY A 132 -16.15 -4.11 -13.94
CA GLY A 132 -14.99 -3.71 -14.74
C GLY A 132 -14.94 -2.22 -15.09
N SER A 133 -15.94 -1.42 -14.73
CA SER A 133 -15.94 0.02 -14.98
C SER A 133 -14.88 0.74 -14.13
N PHE A 134 -14.25 1.77 -14.69
CA PHE A 134 -13.23 2.55 -14.00
C PHE A 134 -13.83 3.35 -12.84
N ALA A 135 -13.22 3.25 -11.67
CA ALA A 135 -13.68 3.87 -10.42
C ALA A 135 -12.69 4.91 -9.83
N GLY A 136 -11.64 5.24 -10.56
CA GLY A 136 -10.59 6.16 -10.09
C GLY A 136 -9.29 5.44 -9.76
N TYR A 137 -8.54 5.95 -8.79
CA TYR A 137 -7.24 5.42 -8.37
C TYR A 137 -7.23 5.09 -6.89
N LEU A 138 -6.38 4.13 -6.54
CA LEU A 138 -5.93 3.84 -5.18
C LEU A 138 -4.41 4.02 -5.13
N GLY A 139 -3.94 4.87 -4.24
CA GLY A 139 -2.52 5.18 -4.09
C GLY A 139 -2.03 5.04 -2.65
N THR A 140 -0.73 4.84 -2.53
CA THR A 140 0.01 4.76 -1.28
C THR A 140 1.22 5.67 -1.33
N VAL A 141 1.51 6.33 -0.20
CA VAL A 141 2.66 7.23 -0.09
C VAL A 141 3.63 6.70 0.96
N ILE A 142 4.90 6.64 0.60
CA ILE A 142 5.97 6.19 1.47
C ILE A 142 7.00 7.31 1.61
N ASP A 143 7.39 7.61 2.86
CA ASP A 143 8.50 8.51 3.11
C ASP A 143 9.82 7.88 2.68
N ILE A 144 10.54 8.58 1.81
CA ILE A 144 11.83 8.14 1.28
C ILE A 144 12.99 9.09 1.67
N ALA A 145 12.81 9.93 2.69
CA ALA A 145 13.85 10.86 3.11
C ALA A 145 15.14 10.17 3.52
N ASP A 146 15.04 9.07 4.24
CA ASP A 146 16.20 8.27 4.63
C ASP A 146 16.85 7.61 3.42
N ARG A 147 16.06 7.16 2.47
CA ARG A 147 16.52 6.67 1.17
C ARG A 147 17.33 7.73 0.42
N LYS A 148 16.86 8.96 0.37
CA LYS A 148 17.51 10.09 -0.30
C LYS A 148 18.74 10.61 0.46
N ARG A 149 18.79 10.44 1.78
CA ARG A 149 19.95 10.83 2.63
C ARG A 149 21.07 9.80 2.67
N GLY A 150 20.89 8.65 2.03
CA GLY A 150 21.84 7.53 2.09
C GLY A 150 21.85 6.80 3.43
N THR A 151 20.87 7.11 4.31
CA THR A 151 20.62 6.38 5.52
C THR A 151 19.59 5.30 5.24
N PHE A 152 20.02 4.10 5.29
CA PHE A 152 19.32 2.82 5.29
C PHE A 152 18.01 2.74 4.47
N THR A 153 18.10 2.15 3.29
CA THR A 153 16.95 1.60 2.55
C THR A 153 17.21 0.16 2.23
N PRO A 154 16.17 -0.67 2.27
CA PRO A 154 16.23 -1.94 1.57
C PRO A 154 16.57 -1.61 0.11
N ASP A 155 17.77 -1.96 -0.37
CA ASP A 155 18.05 -1.82 -1.77
C ASP A 155 17.18 -2.81 -2.54
N GLU A 156 16.68 -2.41 -3.72
CA GLU A 156 15.78 -3.24 -4.52
C GLU A 156 16.40 -4.59 -4.84
N GLU A 157 17.72 -4.65 -4.96
CA GLU A 157 18.45 -5.87 -5.23
C GLU A 157 18.42 -6.80 -4.00
N SER A 158 18.66 -6.28 -2.80
CA SER A 158 18.55 -7.05 -1.57
C SER A 158 17.14 -7.55 -1.32
N LEU A 159 16.12 -6.72 -1.57
CA LEU A 159 14.71 -7.12 -1.52
C LEU A 159 14.43 -8.25 -2.50
N ARG A 160 14.84 -8.10 -3.75
CA ARG A 160 14.62 -9.08 -4.80
C ARG A 160 15.24 -10.44 -4.47
N LEU A 161 16.47 -10.42 -3.97
CA LEU A 161 17.21 -11.62 -3.57
C LEU A 161 16.57 -12.30 -2.34
N VAL A 162 16.12 -11.51 -1.36
CA VAL A 162 15.42 -12.04 -0.18
C VAL A 162 14.04 -12.58 -0.53
N PHE A 163 13.32 -11.97 -1.48
CA PHE A 163 12.07 -12.51 -2.00
C PHE A 163 12.24 -13.81 -2.79
N ALA A 164 13.42 -14.06 -3.37
CA ALA A 164 13.76 -15.33 -4.02
C ALA A 164 14.06 -16.47 -3.03
N LEU A 165 14.17 -16.17 -1.73
CA LEU A 165 14.31 -17.18 -0.69
C LEU A 165 12.96 -17.84 -0.42
N THR A 166 13.01 -19.15 -0.16
CA THR A 166 11.84 -19.86 0.37
C THR A 166 11.49 -19.36 1.79
N GLU A 167 10.28 -19.61 2.23
CA GLU A 167 9.82 -19.23 3.57
C GLU A 167 10.75 -19.77 4.68
N ARG A 168 11.22 -21.02 4.54
CA ARG A 168 12.17 -21.63 5.48
C ARG A 168 13.55 -21.00 5.46
N GLU A 169 14.05 -20.66 4.29
CA GLU A 169 15.33 -19.93 4.14
C GLU A 169 15.22 -18.53 4.77
N ARG A 170 14.10 -17.86 4.59
CA ARG A 170 13.84 -16.54 5.19
C ARG A 170 13.80 -16.59 6.72
N GLN A 171 13.12 -17.59 7.28
CA GLN A 171 13.08 -17.81 8.74
C GLN A 171 14.48 -18.07 9.31
N VAL A 172 15.30 -18.87 8.63
CA VAL A 172 16.70 -19.11 9.04
C VAL A 172 17.51 -17.84 8.93
N LEU A 173 17.35 -17.06 7.83
CA LEU A 173 18.05 -15.78 7.63
C LEU A 173 17.75 -14.80 8.76
N VAL A 174 16.49 -14.62 9.13
CA VAL A 174 16.07 -13.71 10.22
C VAL A 174 16.73 -14.10 11.54
N LEU A 175 16.65 -15.37 11.93
CA LEU A 175 17.24 -15.84 13.19
C LEU A 175 18.76 -15.67 13.24
N ILE A 176 19.47 -15.92 12.16
CA ILE A 176 20.91 -15.69 12.08
C ILE A 176 21.22 -14.19 12.13
N ALA A 177 20.43 -13.38 11.47
CA ALA A 177 20.59 -11.93 11.48
C ALA A 177 20.30 -11.29 12.87
N GLU A 178 19.43 -11.93 13.67
CA GLU A 178 19.22 -11.63 15.09
C GLU A 178 20.36 -12.13 16.01
N GLY A 179 21.45 -12.62 15.45
CA GLY A 179 22.61 -13.09 16.20
C GLY A 179 22.51 -14.53 16.72
N LYS A 180 21.53 -15.32 16.25
CA LYS A 180 21.43 -16.73 16.65
C LYS A 180 22.41 -17.58 15.83
N SER A 181 23.04 -18.55 16.51
CA SER A 181 23.80 -19.57 15.81
C SER A 181 22.90 -20.48 14.98
N THR A 182 23.45 -21.17 13.99
CA THR A 182 22.72 -22.16 13.20
C THR A 182 22.06 -23.26 14.06
N LYS A 183 22.69 -23.61 15.18
CA LYS A 183 22.16 -24.59 16.14
C LYS A 183 20.95 -24.05 16.89
N GLU A 184 20.97 -22.80 17.32
CA GLU A 184 19.84 -22.14 17.96
C GLU A 184 18.69 -21.89 17.00
N ALA A 185 19.00 -21.50 15.75
CA ALA A 185 17.99 -21.36 14.69
C ALA A 185 17.30 -22.70 14.41
N ALA A 186 18.08 -23.81 14.32
CA ALA A 186 17.53 -25.14 14.16
C ALA A 186 16.58 -25.53 15.30
N ALA A 187 16.96 -25.29 16.55
CA ALA A 187 16.14 -25.55 17.73
C ALA A 187 14.84 -24.74 17.72
N ARG A 188 14.89 -23.45 17.39
CA ARG A 188 13.70 -22.58 17.32
C ARG A 188 12.72 -22.96 16.20
N LEU A 189 13.26 -23.46 15.09
CA LEU A 189 12.43 -23.89 13.94
C LEU A 189 11.99 -25.34 13.99
N GLY A 190 12.38 -26.09 15.02
CA GLY A 190 12.06 -27.52 15.17
C GLY A 190 12.65 -28.43 14.08
N ILE A 191 13.83 -28.07 13.55
CA ILE A 191 14.53 -28.83 12.50
C ILE A 191 15.91 -29.31 12.98
N SER A 192 16.49 -30.26 12.26
CA SER A 192 17.87 -30.70 12.57
C SER A 192 18.90 -29.62 12.25
N TYR A 193 20.03 -29.63 12.99
CA TYR A 193 21.17 -28.76 12.68
C TYR A 193 21.59 -28.88 11.21
N LYS A 194 21.67 -30.12 10.69
CA LYS A 194 22.04 -30.39 9.30
C LYS A 194 21.08 -29.72 8.31
N THR A 195 19.78 -29.70 8.63
CA THR A 195 18.76 -29.05 7.79
C THR A 195 18.90 -27.53 7.83
N ALA A 196 19.13 -26.95 9.01
CA ALA A 196 19.35 -25.52 9.15
C ALA A 196 20.63 -25.06 8.46
N ASP A 197 21.71 -25.83 8.53
CA ASP A 197 22.96 -25.58 7.85
C ASP A 197 22.84 -25.68 6.32
N SER A 198 22.06 -26.64 5.83
CA SER A 198 21.69 -26.69 4.40
C SER A 198 20.92 -25.46 3.93
N HIS A 199 19.98 -24.98 4.73
CA HIS A 199 19.26 -23.72 4.42
C HIS A 199 20.23 -22.54 4.42
N ARG A 200 21.10 -22.42 5.42
CA ARG A 200 22.13 -21.37 5.49
C ARG A 200 23.03 -21.37 4.24
N SER A 201 23.49 -22.54 3.81
CA SER A 201 24.34 -22.67 2.60
C SER A 201 23.60 -22.20 1.35
N ARG A 202 22.34 -22.58 1.17
CA ARG A 202 21.50 -22.12 0.06
C ARG A 202 21.22 -20.62 0.09
N ILE A 203 21.07 -20.04 1.28
CA ILE A 203 20.91 -18.58 1.44
C ILE A 203 22.18 -17.88 0.94
N LEU A 204 23.36 -18.32 1.38
CA LEU A 204 24.64 -17.75 0.94
C LEU A 204 24.79 -17.83 -0.58
N GLU A 205 24.45 -18.96 -1.19
CA GLU A 205 24.48 -19.17 -2.63
C GLU A 205 23.50 -18.22 -3.37
N LYS A 206 22.24 -18.15 -2.91
CA LYS A 206 21.21 -17.30 -3.54
C LYS A 206 21.49 -15.82 -3.40
N LEU A 207 22.11 -15.40 -2.30
CA LEU A 207 22.52 -14.01 -2.07
C LEU A 207 23.87 -13.67 -2.71
N GLY A 208 24.59 -14.66 -3.27
CA GLY A 208 25.91 -14.46 -3.88
C GLY A 208 26.97 -14.04 -2.87
N VAL A 209 26.87 -14.47 -1.60
CA VAL A 209 27.81 -14.10 -0.53
C VAL A 209 28.41 -15.32 0.15
N HIS A 210 29.58 -15.13 0.76
CA HIS A 210 30.38 -16.23 1.33
C HIS A 210 30.43 -16.18 2.87
N GLU A 211 30.03 -15.08 3.47
CA GLU A 211 30.18 -14.83 4.92
C GLU A 211 28.85 -14.51 5.58
N THR A 212 28.69 -14.96 6.83
CA THR A 212 27.51 -14.67 7.66
C THR A 212 27.31 -13.15 7.86
N ALA A 213 28.40 -12.39 8.03
CA ALA A 213 28.30 -10.92 8.15
C ALA A 213 27.68 -10.24 6.92
N SER A 214 27.99 -10.76 5.73
CA SER A 214 27.37 -10.27 4.48
C SER A 214 25.90 -10.65 4.39
N MET A 215 25.54 -11.85 4.83
CA MET A 215 24.16 -12.33 4.91
C MET A 215 23.33 -11.45 5.88
N VAL A 216 23.88 -11.09 7.05
CA VAL A 216 23.27 -10.17 8.01
C VAL A 216 23.04 -8.78 7.37
N ARG A 217 24.03 -8.25 6.65
CA ARG A 217 23.88 -6.98 5.91
C ARG A 217 22.74 -7.02 4.90
N TYR A 218 22.55 -8.13 4.19
CA TYR A 218 21.40 -8.29 3.29
C TYR A 218 20.07 -8.31 4.03
N ALA A 219 19.97 -9.01 5.17
CA ALA A 219 18.77 -9.03 6.01
C ALA A 219 18.40 -7.62 6.51
N ILE A 220 19.40 -6.87 6.95
CA ILE A 220 19.25 -5.47 7.32
C ILE A 220 18.81 -4.65 6.09
N ARG A 221 19.55 -4.67 4.97
CA ARG A 221 19.24 -3.92 3.73
C ARG A 221 17.86 -4.26 3.16
N ALA A 222 17.39 -5.48 3.33
CA ALA A 222 16.04 -5.91 2.93
C ALA A 222 14.95 -5.54 3.97
N GLY A 223 15.31 -4.89 5.08
CA GLY A 223 14.36 -4.51 6.12
C GLY A 223 13.77 -5.67 6.92
N LEU A 224 14.40 -6.86 6.88
CA LEU A 224 13.95 -8.02 7.66
C LEU A 224 14.24 -7.87 9.16
N ILE A 225 15.29 -7.14 9.50
CA ILE A 225 15.67 -6.78 10.86
C ILE A 225 16.14 -5.33 10.90
N GLN A 226 16.05 -4.71 12.06
CA GLN A 226 16.67 -3.40 12.31
C GLN A 226 18.14 -3.56 12.72
N PRO A 227 19.02 -2.60 12.37
CA PRO A 227 20.43 -2.63 12.75
C PRO A 227 20.65 -2.53 14.25
#